data_f717b9234c9b4d4e51c795de3026536d
#
_entry.id   f717b9234c9b4d4e51c795de3026536d
#
_cell.length_a   1.000
_cell.length_b   1.000
_cell.length_c   1.000
_cell.angle_alpha   90.00
_cell.angle_beta   90.00
_cell.angle_gamma   90.00
#
_symmetry.space_group_name_H-M   'P 1'
#
loop_
_entity.id
_entity.type
_entity.pdbx_description
1 polymer ?
#
loop_
_entity_poly.entity_id
_entity_poly.type
_entity_poly.pdbx_seq_one_letter_code
_entity_poly.pdbx_strand_id
1 'polypeptide(L)'
;FDAVTVSDNNFSKYSNQLSEKLSESLNKSKEFFLKRLVSAKNNNKRYQLIQRGVSIENLNKIKQMPLFKMGGVRGGLIIEKKNSRDYPLNKIAERTIGYERLTKDDNFSGVGLEHAFGSKLRGKNGMQLMQKISNGKWKSISSNNKIEPVPGTDIISTINVGFQDITHHSLLKQL
;
A
#
# COMPACT_ATOMS: atom_id res chain seq x y z
N PHE A 1 9.45 -0.43 8.71
CA PHE A 1 10.06 -0.72 10.03
C PHE A 1 11.03 0.40 10.39
N ASP A 2 10.90 0.95 11.59
CA ASP A 2 11.82 1.92 12.19
C ASP A 2 12.73 1.19 13.19
N ALA A 3 13.98 0.99 12.80
CA ALA A 3 14.94 0.25 13.62
C ALA A 3 15.50 1.08 14.78
N VAL A 4 15.41 2.41 14.70
CA VAL A 4 15.94 3.33 15.73
C VAL A 4 15.06 3.33 16.98
N THR A 5 13.73 3.22 16.81
CA THR A 5 12.80 3.23 17.95
C THR A 5 12.81 1.93 18.75
N VAL A 6 13.33 0.85 18.18
CA VAL A 6 13.39 -0.47 18.83
C VAL A 6 14.65 -0.59 19.67
N SER A 7 14.51 -0.86 20.96
CA SER A 7 15.66 -1.12 21.84
C SER A 7 16.38 -2.42 21.46
N ASP A 8 17.70 -2.49 21.72
CA ASP A 8 18.52 -3.66 21.40
C ASP A 8 18.04 -4.93 22.11
N ASN A 9 17.60 -4.80 23.35
CA ASN A 9 17.03 -5.91 24.11
C ASN A 9 15.77 -6.48 23.46
N ASN A 10 14.85 -5.61 23.03
CA ASN A 10 13.63 -6.04 22.36
C ASN A 10 13.94 -6.64 20.99
N PHE A 11 14.88 -6.03 20.27
CA PHE A 11 15.29 -6.53 18.97
C PHE A 11 15.89 -7.93 19.06
N SER A 12 16.87 -8.14 19.93
CA SER A 12 17.52 -9.45 20.15
C SER A 12 16.52 -10.52 20.58
N LYS A 13 15.58 -10.16 21.44
CA LYS A 13 14.56 -11.09 21.96
C LYS A 13 13.55 -11.53 20.91
N TYR A 14 13.10 -10.62 20.03
CA TYR A 14 11.94 -10.85 19.19
C TYR A 14 12.23 -10.94 17.68
N SER A 15 13.41 -10.56 17.21
CA SER A 15 13.72 -10.53 15.76
C SER A 15 13.57 -11.88 15.06
N ASN A 16 14.03 -12.96 15.71
CA ASN A 16 13.90 -14.31 15.15
C ASN A 16 12.44 -14.77 15.08
N GLN A 17 11.68 -14.59 16.17
CA GLN A 17 10.26 -14.95 16.22
C GLN A 17 9.43 -14.11 15.25
N LEU A 18 9.75 -12.82 15.12
CA LEU A 18 9.10 -11.95 14.16
C LEU A 18 9.36 -12.40 12.72
N SER A 19 10.61 -12.75 12.39
CA SER A 19 11.00 -13.22 11.05
C SER A 19 10.29 -14.51 10.66
N GLU A 20 10.12 -15.42 11.60
CA GLU A 20 9.39 -16.68 11.42
C GLU A 20 7.91 -16.45 11.14
N LYS A 21 7.23 -15.65 11.96
CA LYS A 21 5.81 -15.32 11.77
C LYS A 21 5.55 -14.50 10.51
N LEU A 22 6.48 -13.62 10.11
CA LEU A 22 6.41 -12.93 8.83
C LEU A 22 6.55 -13.88 7.65
N SER A 23 7.42 -14.88 7.76
CA SER A 23 7.60 -15.94 6.76
C SER A 23 6.30 -16.74 6.55
N GLU A 24 5.65 -17.15 7.63
CA GLU A 24 4.37 -17.88 7.58
C GLU A 24 3.24 -17.06 6.92
N SER A 25 3.24 -15.74 7.12
CA SER A 25 2.14 -14.87 6.65
C SER A 25 2.36 -14.27 5.27
N LEU A 26 3.59 -14.20 4.77
CA LEU A 26 3.97 -13.38 3.60
C LEU A 26 4.69 -14.15 2.48
N ASN A 27 4.68 -15.47 2.50
CA ASN A 27 5.26 -16.35 1.47
C ASN A 27 6.72 -16.01 1.09
N LYS A 28 7.56 -15.68 2.08
CA LYS A 28 9.00 -15.44 1.91
C LYS A 28 9.77 -16.12 3.03
N SER A 29 11.04 -16.45 2.79
CA SER A 29 11.85 -17.17 3.77
C SER A 29 12.10 -16.34 5.04
N LYS A 30 12.28 -17.03 6.16
CA LYS A 30 12.64 -16.44 7.46
C LYS A 30 13.94 -15.65 7.36
N GLU A 31 14.93 -16.19 6.65
CA GLU A 31 16.25 -15.56 6.44
C GLU A 31 16.13 -14.22 5.70
N PHE A 32 15.21 -14.13 4.73
CA PHE A 32 14.95 -12.88 4.01
C PHE A 32 14.50 -11.76 4.96
N PHE A 33 13.55 -12.04 5.84
CA PHE A 33 13.06 -11.06 6.79
C PHE A 33 14.11 -10.75 7.87
N LEU A 34 14.76 -11.78 8.41
CA LEU A 34 15.79 -11.60 9.42
C LEU A 34 16.95 -10.73 8.90
N LYS A 35 17.45 -11.01 7.70
CA LYS A 35 18.52 -10.21 7.08
C LYS A 35 18.12 -8.75 6.92
N ARG A 36 16.88 -8.49 6.51
CA ARG A 36 16.36 -7.11 6.38
C ARG A 36 16.25 -6.38 7.71
N LEU A 37 15.74 -7.06 8.75
CA LEU A 37 15.61 -6.49 10.09
C LEU A 37 16.98 -6.20 10.71
N VAL A 38 17.92 -7.15 10.63
CA VAL A 38 19.28 -6.99 11.15
C VAL A 38 20.03 -5.90 10.39
N SER A 39 19.96 -5.87 9.06
CA SER A 39 20.56 -4.80 8.26
C SER A 39 20.00 -3.43 8.62
N ALA A 40 18.69 -3.34 8.86
CA ALA A 40 18.07 -2.09 9.28
C ALA A 40 18.57 -1.64 10.66
N LYS A 41 18.69 -2.59 11.58
CA LYS A 41 19.17 -2.31 12.95
C LYS A 41 20.63 -1.86 12.96
N ASN A 42 21.53 -2.59 12.28
CA ASN A 42 22.95 -2.27 12.20
C ASN A 42 23.22 -0.90 11.55
N ASN A 43 22.38 -0.51 10.58
CA ASN A 43 22.53 0.77 9.88
C ASN A 43 21.66 1.90 10.48
N ASN A 44 21.04 1.70 11.64
CA ASN A 44 20.17 2.67 12.31
C ASN A 44 19.11 3.29 11.38
N LYS A 45 18.48 2.46 10.52
CA LYS A 45 17.50 2.94 9.55
C LYS A 45 16.18 3.27 10.24
N ARG A 46 15.72 4.52 10.09
CA ARG A 46 14.38 4.94 10.53
C ARG A 46 13.27 4.43 9.62
N TYR A 47 13.60 4.06 8.40
CA TYR A 47 12.64 3.51 7.45
C TYR A 47 13.25 2.33 6.70
N GLN A 48 12.75 1.15 6.96
CA GLN A 48 13.06 -0.07 6.23
C GLN A 48 11.78 -0.70 5.72
N LEU A 49 11.62 -0.74 4.41
CA LEU A 49 10.49 -1.43 3.79
C LEU A 49 10.62 -2.95 4.03
N ILE A 50 9.64 -3.56 4.65
CA ILE A 50 9.57 -5.01 4.88
C ILE A 50 8.80 -5.69 3.77
N GLN A 51 7.56 -5.26 3.50
CA GLN A 51 6.68 -5.84 2.49
C GLN A 51 5.77 -4.77 1.90
N ARG A 52 5.44 -4.90 0.61
CA ARG A 52 4.41 -4.13 -0.09
C ARG A 52 3.20 -5.02 -0.38
N GLY A 53 2.04 -4.39 -0.62
CA GLY A 53 0.84 -5.11 -1.05
C GLY A 53 0.29 -6.08 -0.01
N VAL A 54 0.36 -5.69 1.28
CA VAL A 54 -0.18 -6.50 2.38
C VAL A 54 -1.68 -6.28 2.46
N SER A 55 -2.47 -7.36 2.42
CA SER A 55 -3.92 -7.28 2.62
C SER A 55 -4.28 -6.84 4.04
N ILE A 56 -5.50 -6.34 4.22
CA ILE A 56 -5.99 -5.89 5.54
C ILE A 56 -5.97 -7.03 6.54
N GLU A 57 -6.33 -8.24 6.12
CA GLU A 57 -6.32 -9.43 6.98
C GLU A 57 -4.92 -9.78 7.48
N ASN A 58 -3.94 -9.83 6.56
CA ASN A 58 -2.55 -10.07 6.91
C ASN A 58 -1.96 -8.94 7.76
N LEU A 59 -2.35 -7.68 7.49
CA LEU A 59 -1.93 -6.56 8.31
C LEU A 59 -2.40 -6.70 9.76
N ASN A 60 -3.63 -7.17 9.99
CA ASN A 60 -4.15 -7.39 11.34
C ASN A 60 -3.36 -8.51 12.06
N LYS A 61 -2.97 -9.57 11.36
CA LYS A 61 -2.08 -10.61 11.90
C LYS A 61 -0.70 -10.03 12.23
N ILE A 62 -0.11 -9.23 11.33
CA ILE A 62 1.21 -8.61 11.51
C ILE A 62 1.23 -7.68 12.74
N LYS A 63 0.17 -6.90 12.98
CA LYS A 63 0.06 -6.04 14.17
C LYS A 63 0.13 -6.81 15.49
N GLN A 64 -0.27 -8.07 15.51
CA GLN A 64 -0.25 -8.93 16.70
C GLN A 64 1.07 -9.69 16.87
N MET A 65 1.98 -9.62 15.89
CA MET A 65 3.25 -10.35 15.95
C MET A 65 4.19 -9.82 17.04
N PRO A 66 5.08 -10.67 17.57
CA PRO A 66 6.12 -10.25 18.49
C PRO A 66 6.87 -9.02 17.97
N LEU A 67 7.25 -8.10 18.83
CA LEU A 67 7.80 -6.80 18.53
C LEU A 67 6.76 -5.81 17.98
N PHE A 68 6.06 -6.11 16.90
CA PHE A 68 5.10 -5.21 16.25
C PHE A 68 3.86 -4.91 17.10
N LYS A 69 3.44 -5.83 17.97
CA LYS A 69 2.37 -5.58 18.94
C LYS A 69 2.67 -4.43 19.92
N MET A 70 3.94 -4.03 20.06
CA MET A 70 4.33 -2.89 20.85
C MET A 70 4.09 -1.54 20.16
N GLY A 71 3.56 -1.56 18.92
CA GLY A 71 3.23 -0.38 18.13
C GLY A 71 4.45 0.31 17.51
N GLY A 72 4.22 1.50 16.93
CA GLY A 72 5.25 2.23 16.19
C GLY A 72 6.43 2.70 17.04
N VAL A 73 6.16 3.16 18.28
CA VAL A 73 7.19 3.79 19.15
C VAL A 73 8.15 2.79 19.78
N ARG A 74 7.70 1.58 20.11
CA ARG A 74 8.54 0.55 20.76
C ARG A 74 8.82 -0.65 19.87
N GLY A 75 7.89 -0.96 18.95
CA GLY A 75 7.99 -2.09 18.04
C GLY A 75 8.48 -1.73 16.64
N GLY A 76 8.61 -0.42 16.34
CA GLY A 76 9.10 0.07 15.06
C GLY A 76 8.18 -0.21 13.88
N LEU A 77 6.90 -0.52 14.10
CA LEU A 77 5.94 -0.79 13.02
C LEU A 77 5.49 0.50 12.34
N ILE A 78 5.80 0.65 11.06
CA ILE A 78 5.31 1.73 10.20
C ILE A 78 4.32 1.12 9.22
N ILE A 79 3.11 1.68 9.15
CA ILE A 79 2.05 1.27 8.23
C ILE A 79 1.76 2.44 7.31
N GLU A 80 1.94 2.22 6.02
CA GLU A 80 1.59 3.17 4.97
C GLU A 80 0.42 2.62 4.16
N LYS A 81 -0.65 3.36 4.10
CA LYS A 81 -1.78 3.06 3.24
C LYS A 81 -1.47 3.54 1.83
N LYS A 82 -1.68 2.68 0.86
CA LYS A 82 -1.59 3.03 -0.55
C LYS A 82 -2.83 2.51 -1.26
N ASN A 83 -3.49 3.39 -2.00
CA ASN A 83 -4.56 2.97 -2.89
C ASN A 83 -3.94 2.17 -4.04
N SER A 84 -4.52 1.04 -4.35
CA SER A 84 -4.14 0.20 -5.48
C SER A 84 -5.32 0.02 -6.40
N ARG A 85 -5.03 -0.19 -7.66
CA ARG A 85 -6.02 -0.55 -8.66
C ARG A 85 -6.43 -2.00 -8.45
N ASP A 86 -7.71 -2.26 -8.47
CA ASP A 86 -8.27 -3.61 -8.50
C ASP A 86 -8.85 -3.88 -9.88
N TYR A 87 -8.64 -5.09 -10.39
CA TYR A 87 -9.12 -5.55 -11.70
C TYR A 87 -9.96 -6.81 -11.50
N PRO A 88 -11.24 -6.68 -11.13
CA PRO A 88 -12.09 -7.83 -10.80
C PRO A 88 -12.20 -8.86 -11.92
N LEU A 89 -12.10 -8.40 -13.16
CA LEU A 89 -12.19 -9.22 -14.37
C LEU A 89 -10.81 -9.52 -15.00
N ASN A 90 -9.74 -9.38 -14.22
CA ASN A 90 -8.37 -9.60 -14.66
C ASN A 90 -8.02 -8.78 -15.92
N LYS A 91 -7.62 -9.45 -16.99
CA LYS A 91 -7.16 -8.82 -18.24
C LYS A 91 -8.25 -8.51 -19.24
N ILE A 92 -9.52 -8.78 -18.92
CA ILE A 92 -10.63 -8.50 -19.83
C ILE A 92 -10.73 -7.00 -20.07
N ALA A 93 -10.73 -6.58 -21.34
CA ALA A 93 -10.75 -5.19 -21.76
C ALA A 93 -9.63 -4.29 -21.18
N GLU A 94 -8.52 -4.88 -20.71
CA GLU A 94 -7.42 -4.16 -20.06
C GLU A 94 -6.91 -2.96 -20.87
N ARG A 95 -6.76 -3.11 -22.20
CA ARG A 95 -6.28 -2.03 -23.07
C ARG A 95 -7.32 -0.92 -23.29
N THR A 96 -8.60 -1.27 -23.31
CA THR A 96 -9.70 -0.31 -23.48
C THR A 96 -9.92 0.48 -22.19
N ILE A 97 -9.90 -0.18 -21.05
CA ILE A 97 -9.96 0.46 -19.73
C ILE A 97 -8.69 1.29 -19.52
N GLY A 98 -7.55 0.69 -19.77
CA GLY A 98 -6.26 1.33 -19.71
C GLY A 98 -5.80 1.65 -18.28
N TYR A 99 -5.01 2.69 -18.18
CA TYR A 99 -4.48 3.19 -16.89
C TYR A 99 -4.14 4.66 -16.97
N GLU A 100 -4.04 5.28 -15.80
CA GLU A 100 -3.48 6.62 -15.63
C GLU A 100 -2.43 6.62 -14.54
N ARG A 101 -1.33 7.32 -14.76
CA ARG A 101 -0.22 7.48 -13.80
C ARG A 101 0.21 8.92 -13.71
N LEU A 102 0.55 9.36 -12.51
CA LEU A 102 1.21 10.63 -12.29
C LEU A 102 2.69 10.48 -12.69
N THR A 103 3.16 11.36 -13.58
CA THR A 103 4.56 11.44 -13.99
C THR A 103 5.38 12.23 -12.96
N LYS A 104 6.69 12.25 -13.13
CA LYS A 104 7.59 13.01 -12.24
C LYS A 104 7.39 14.53 -12.33
N ASP A 105 6.84 15.00 -13.44
CA ASP A 105 6.57 16.40 -13.72
C ASP A 105 5.15 16.84 -13.31
N ASP A 106 4.53 16.11 -12.41
CA ASP A 106 3.16 16.31 -11.92
C ASP A 106 2.08 16.31 -13.01
N ASN A 107 2.40 15.78 -14.19
CA ASN A 107 1.45 15.58 -15.27
C ASN A 107 0.88 14.15 -15.23
N PHE A 108 -0.33 13.99 -15.77
CA PHE A 108 -0.93 12.68 -15.91
C PHE A 108 -0.66 12.11 -17.30
N SER A 109 -0.21 10.86 -17.34
CA SER A 109 0.02 10.09 -18.56
C SER A 109 -0.64 8.74 -18.46
N GLY A 110 -1.20 8.26 -19.55
CA GLY A 110 -1.88 6.98 -19.57
C GLY A 110 -2.50 6.66 -20.91
N VAL A 111 -3.35 5.65 -20.94
CA VAL A 111 -4.09 5.19 -22.11
C VAL A 111 -5.49 4.74 -21.71
N GLY A 112 -6.38 4.64 -22.71
CA GLY A 112 -7.73 4.10 -22.54
C GLY A 112 -8.68 5.04 -21.81
N LEU A 113 -9.79 4.47 -21.35
CA LEU A 113 -10.86 5.21 -20.68
C LEU A 113 -10.38 5.91 -19.40
N GLU A 114 -9.50 5.27 -18.65
CA GLU A 114 -8.97 5.87 -17.40
C GLU A 114 -8.21 7.16 -17.65
N HIS A 115 -7.44 7.23 -18.72
CA HIS A 115 -6.74 8.46 -19.08
C HIS A 115 -7.68 9.49 -19.70
N ALA A 116 -8.56 9.08 -20.61
CA ALA A 116 -9.49 9.98 -21.25
C ALA A 116 -10.45 10.69 -20.27
N PHE A 117 -10.86 9.99 -19.23
CA PHE A 117 -11.76 10.50 -18.19
C PHE A 117 -11.07 10.75 -16.83
N GLY A 118 -9.75 10.76 -16.79
CA GLY A 118 -8.97 10.86 -15.57
C GLY A 118 -9.33 12.08 -14.71
N SER A 119 -9.61 13.22 -15.31
CA SER A 119 -10.03 14.44 -14.59
C SER A 119 -11.34 14.27 -13.82
N LYS A 120 -12.25 13.41 -14.28
CA LYS A 120 -13.52 13.09 -13.61
C LYS A 120 -13.34 12.00 -12.57
N LEU A 121 -12.54 10.97 -12.88
CA LEU A 121 -12.32 9.81 -12.03
C LEU A 121 -11.50 10.12 -10.77
N ARG A 122 -10.54 11.05 -10.85
CA ARG A 122 -9.60 11.33 -9.73
C ARG A 122 -10.24 12.00 -8.52
N GLY A 123 -11.28 12.80 -8.71
CA GLY A 123 -11.79 13.66 -7.65
C GLY A 123 -10.81 14.76 -7.23
N LYS A 124 -10.94 15.26 -6.03
CA LYS A 124 -10.08 16.30 -5.45
C LYS A 124 -9.57 15.85 -4.08
N ASN A 125 -8.27 15.99 -3.86
CA ASN A 125 -7.68 15.67 -2.57
C ASN A 125 -8.13 16.66 -1.49
N GLY A 126 -8.43 16.16 -0.31
CA GLY A 126 -8.62 16.98 0.88
C GLY A 126 -7.30 17.44 1.47
N MET A 127 -7.36 18.48 2.28
CA MET A 127 -6.20 19.03 3.01
C MET A 127 -6.60 19.27 4.47
N GLN A 128 -5.69 18.97 5.40
CA GLN A 128 -5.89 19.21 6.81
C GLN A 128 -4.60 19.71 7.45
N LEU A 129 -4.71 20.76 8.23
CA LEU A 129 -3.58 21.28 9.00
C LEU A 129 -3.33 20.40 10.24
N MET A 130 -2.14 19.87 10.35
CA MET A 130 -1.74 18.97 11.43
C MET A 130 -0.56 19.56 12.19
N GLN A 131 -0.58 19.46 13.51
CA GLN A 131 0.52 19.83 14.40
C GLN A 131 1.20 18.59 14.96
N LYS A 132 2.51 18.58 14.92
CA LYS A 132 3.29 17.53 15.58
C LYS A 132 3.31 17.79 17.09
N ILE A 133 2.82 16.84 17.86
CA ILE A 133 2.82 16.87 19.32
C ILE A 133 3.94 15.97 19.88
N SER A 134 4.15 16.06 21.21
CA SER A 134 5.08 15.18 21.93
C SER A 134 4.88 13.71 21.56
N ASN A 135 5.95 12.93 21.53
CA ASN A 135 5.97 11.53 21.10
C ASN A 135 5.80 11.31 19.58
N GLY A 136 6.02 12.34 18.75
CA GLY A 136 6.00 12.19 17.30
C GLY A 136 4.61 11.94 16.66
N LYS A 137 3.54 12.12 17.42
CA LYS A 137 2.17 12.02 16.91
C LYS A 137 1.73 13.33 16.26
N TRP A 138 0.87 13.23 15.26
CA TRP A 138 0.24 14.38 14.60
C TRP A 138 -1.18 14.54 15.11
N LYS A 139 -1.56 15.77 15.48
CA LYS A 139 -2.90 16.13 15.91
C LYS A 139 -3.46 17.22 14.99
N SER A 140 -4.71 17.12 14.63
CA SER A 140 -5.42 18.20 13.91
C SER A 140 -5.52 19.45 14.79
N ILE A 141 -5.19 20.62 14.23
CA ILE A 141 -5.17 21.89 14.97
C ILE A 141 -6.59 22.44 15.13
N SER A 142 -7.42 22.35 14.09
CA SER A 142 -8.80 22.79 14.13
C SER A 142 -9.66 22.09 13.08
N SER A 143 -10.96 22.00 13.34
CA SER A 143 -11.94 21.52 12.37
C SER A 143 -12.20 22.51 11.23
N ASN A 144 -11.97 23.81 11.46
CA ASN A 144 -12.30 24.87 10.50
C ASN A 144 -11.31 24.96 9.32
N ASN A 145 -10.11 24.38 9.43
CA ASN A 145 -9.09 24.36 8.39
C ASN A 145 -8.97 23.01 7.70
N LYS A 146 -10.06 22.26 7.65
CA LYS A 146 -10.13 20.98 6.96
C LYS A 146 -10.88 21.16 5.64
N ILE A 147 -10.21 20.86 4.54
CA ILE A 147 -10.82 20.71 3.21
C ILE A 147 -11.10 19.21 3.03
N GLU A 148 -12.37 18.85 2.95
CA GLU A 148 -12.77 17.46 2.75
C GLU A 148 -12.40 17.00 1.32
N PRO A 149 -11.98 15.76 1.15
CA PRO A 149 -11.76 15.20 -0.18
C PRO A 149 -13.10 15.07 -0.92
N VAL A 150 -13.08 15.39 -2.20
CA VAL A 150 -14.23 15.18 -3.09
C VAL A 150 -13.96 13.94 -3.91
N PRO A 151 -14.80 12.88 -3.82
CA PRO A 151 -14.62 11.68 -4.63
C PRO A 151 -14.78 11.98 -6.12
N GLY A 152 -14.13 11.21 -6.96
CA GLY A 152 -14.38 11.24 -8.40
C GLY A 152 -15.74 10.67 -8.75
N THR A 153 -16.15 10.86 -9.98
CA THR A 153 -17.38 10.28 -10.53
C THR A 153 -17.09 8.95 -11.21
N ASP A 154 -18.00 8.00 -11.09
CA ASP A 154 -17.93 6.73 -11.77
C ASP A 154 -18.23 6.89 -13.28
N ILE A 155 -17.65 6.00 -14.08
CA ILE A 155 -17.92 5.96 -15.52
C ILE A 155 -18.48 4.59 -15.85
N ILE A 156 -19.65 4.59 -16.48
CA ILE A 156 -20.30 3.39 -16.97
C ILE A 156 -19.97 3.24 -18.45
N SER A 157 -19.37 2.11 -18.81
CA SER A 157 -19.08 1.78 -20.21
C SER A 157 -20.13 0.85 -20.80
N THR A 158 -20.22 0.84 -22.12
CA THR A 158 -21.07 -0.10 -22.88
C THR A 158 -20.38 -1.41 -23.20
N ILE A 159 -19.21 -1.69 -22.61
CA ILE A 159 -18.45 -2.92 -22.81
C ILE A 159 -19.26 -4.10 -22.26
N ASN A 160 -19.60 -5.04 -23.13
CA ASN A 160 -20.22 -6.30 -22.68
C ASN A 160 -19.15 -7.30 -22.30
N VAL A 161 -19.10 -7.63 -21.02
CA VAL A 161 -18.08 -8.53 -20.45
C VAL A 161 -18.17 -9.93 -21.06
N GLY A 162 -19.37 -10.45 -21.31
CA GLY A 162 -19.56 -11.77 -21.90
C GLY A 162 -18.99 -11.87 -23.33
N PHE A 163 -19.24 -10.88 -24.17
CA PHE A 163 -18.64 -10.85 -25.50
C PHE A 163 -17.12 -10.69 -25.46
N GLN A 164 -16.60 -9.87 -24.55
CA GLN A 164 -15.16 -9.73 -24.35
C GLN A 164 -14.49 -11.04 -23.90
N ASP A 165 -15.12 -11.77 -23.00
CA ASP A 165 -14.62 -13.05 -22.50
C ASP A 165 -14.59 -14.11 -23.61
N ILE A 166 -15.69 -14.28 -24.35
CA ILE A 166 -15.78 -15.21 -25.50
C ILE A 166 -14.71 -14.88 -26.55
N THR A 167 -14.56 -13.60 -26.88
CA THR A 167 -13.57 -13.16 -27.87
C THR A 167 -12.15 -13.44 -27.40
N HIS A 168 -11.85 -13.14 -26.14
CA HIS A 168 -10.55 -13.37 -25.53
C HIS A 168 -10.18 -14.86 -25.56
N HIS A 169 -11.09 -15.74 -25.12
CA HIS A 169 -10.87 -17.18 -25.12
C HIS A 169 -10.74 -17.76 -26.53
N SER A 170 -11.52 -17.25 -27.48
CA SER A 170 -11.45 -17.70 -28.88
C SER A 170 -10.10 -17.33 -29.52
N LEU A 171 -9.58 -16.14 -29.27
CA LEU A 171 -8.26 -15.71 -29.73
C LEU A 171 -7.13 -16.54 -29.11
N LEU A 172 -7.20 -16.80 -27.80
CA LEU A 172 -6.19 -17.61 -27.10
C LEU A 172 -6.12 -19.07 -27.58
N LYS A 173 -7.23 -19.61 -28.15
CA LYS A 173 -7.24 -20.95 -28.73
C LYS A 173 -6.61 -21.01 -30.12
N GLN A 174 -6.49 -19.89 -30.79
CA GLN A 174 -5.95 -19.79 -32.15
C GLN A 174 -4.49 -19.37 -32.21
N LEU A 175 -3.92 -18.90 -31.08
CA LEU A 175 -2.51 -18.54 -30.91
C LEU A 175 -1.70 -19.72 -30.33
#